data_a3a7a17e398d5cd980c42193174fd05b
#
_entry.id   a3a7a17e398d5cd980c42193174fd05b
#
_cell.length_a   1.000
_cell.length_b   1.000
_cell.length_c   1.000
_cell.angle_alpha   90.00
_cell.angle_beta   90.00
_cell.angle_gamma   90.00
#
_symmetry.space_group_name_H-M   'P 1'
#
loop_
_entity.id
_entity.type
_entity.pdbx_description
1 polymer ?
#
loop_
_entity_poly.entity_id
_entity_poly.type
_entity_poly.pdbx_seq_one_letter_code
_entity_poly.pdbx_strand_id
1 'polypeptide(L)'
;MLYNITAEAISAVFLVLIYTAFREKNKADRHKDKMQNRLYELCIVALFLTTLSDVCASVLFTHLDNNLALGFATVCNTVTYAAIALLPLAFLAFFGSFLHPEWDGKKLAQRILLFSIPAWPVLALVLTNHYTHLFFSISADKGYRYGPWLWLVYAEVTVYCCLAFVMAMMYRHKYTRDVQLALFAFPVSTVASVVLQILLPEIPLTGTCLSVAILYMYSSMNNWRAACDELTGVYTRQTLQYQMQKQLAKHTHFYMAVVSMDNFKSVNRRYGTLFGDKILQKIGHWLTEKYDDVYRFSGDSFAVCFARTADITAIHDALHEIQSYVLLPWQIDGILCNTQATIIVLDSEEMPENATGFMQMAEAAVLQIKQEKRGEIMYCDSVMRQSIARHSEVVEAVRRAVEAQSFTVMLQPVYDARTKSFPLFEALARLEDPLLGSISPGEFIPVAEAYHLVESVDFCVLDKVCA
;
A
#
# COMPACT_ATOMS: atom_id res chain seq x y z
N MET A 1 14.97 43.49 1.88
CA MET A 1 14.34 43.01 0.65
C MET A 1 15.06 41.84 -0.03
N LEU A 2 16.40 41.84 -0.15
CA LEU A 2 17.13 40.70 -0.79
C LEU A 2 16.96 39.37 -0.09
N TYR A 3 16.82 39.34 1.24
CA TYR A 3 16.58 38.07 2.02
C TYR A 3 15.24 37.39 1.70
N ASN A 4 14.23 38.14 1.28
CA ASN A 4 12.90 37.62 1.01
C ASN A 4 12.81 36.86 -0.32
N ILE A 5 13.59 37.32 -1.33
CA ILE A 5 13.61 36.68 -2.67
C ILE A 5 14.26 35.29 -2.62
N THR A 6 15.25 35.10 -1.74
CA THR A 6 16.00 33.84 -1.67
C THR A 6 15.14 32.67 -1.20
N ALA A 7 14.27 32.87 -0.20
CA ALA A 7 13.40 31.81 0.33
C ALA A 7 12.39 31.31 -0.73
N GLU A 8 11.72 32.24 -1.43
CA GLU A 8 10.77 31.91 -2.49
C GLU A 8 11.45 31.34 -3.73
N ALA A 9 12.65 31.86 -4.12
CA ALA A 9 13.43 31.29 -5.21
C ALA A 9 13.88 29.84 -4.92
N ILE A 10 14.34 29.57 -3.68
CA ILE A 10 14.66 28.20 -3.23
C ILE A 10 13.42 27.31 -3.30
N SER A 11 12.26 27.82 -2.87
CA SER A 11 10.99 27.08 -2.93
C SER A 11 10.58 26.74 -4.36
N ALA A 12 10.74 27.67 -5.30
CA ALA A 12 10.47 27.45 -6.71
C ALA A 12 11.37 26.33 -7.29
N VAL A 13 12.69 26.37 -7.01
CA VAL A 13 13.63 25.32 -7.43
C VAL A 13 13.24 23.99 -6.81
N PHE A 14 12.88 23.97 -5.53
CA PHE A 14 12.48 22.75 -4.81
C PHE A 14 11.21 22.12 -5.41
N LEU A 15 10.23 22.95 -5.80
CA LEU A 15 9.01 22.47 -6.49
C LEU A 15 9.31 21.87 -7.87
N VAL A 16 10.27 22.42 -8.62
CA VAL A 16 10.73 21.83 -9.89
C VAL A 16 11.34 20.44 -9.65
N LEU A 17 12.15 20.28 -8.60
CA LEU A 17 12.73 18.99 -8.25
C LEU A 17 11.65 17.97 -7.84
N ILE A 18 10.67 18.37 -7.03
CA ILE A 18 9.53 17.53 -6.67
C ILE A 18 8.75 17.12 -7.92
N TYR A 19 8.46 18.06 -8.83
CA TYR A 19 7.73 17.83 -10.06
C TYR A 19 8.45 16.84 -10.98
N THR A 20 9.76 17.01 -11.18
CA THR A 20 10.57 16.12 -12.03
C THR A 20 10.62 14.70 -11.45
N ALA A 21 10.88 14.57 -10.15
CA ALA A 21 10.88 13.29 -9.45
C ALA A 21 9.52 12.59 -9.53
N PHE A 22 8.43 13.35 -9.35
CA PHE A 22 7.07 12.85 -9.48
C PHE A 22 6.76 12.36 -10.90
N ARG A 23 7.16 13.12 -11.93
CA ARG A 23 6.93 12.76 -13.33
C ARG A 23 7.73 11.55 -13.79
N GLU A 24 8.98 11.42 -13.39
CA GLU A 24 9.82 10.26 -13.72
C GLU A 24 9.22 8.98 -13.15
N LYS A 25 8.80 9.02 -11.89
CA LYS A 25 8.17 7.87 -11.24
C LYS A 25 6.84 7.49 -11.90
N ASN A 26 6.00 8.45 -12.26
CA ASN A 26 4.72 8.18 -12.93
C ASN A 26 4.87 7.69 -14.38
N LYS A 27 6.00 7.96 -15.06
CA LYS A 27 6.28 7.36 -16.38
C LYS A 27 6.54 5.85 -16.28
N ALA A 28 7.16 5.40 -15.20
CA ALA A 28 7.40 3.98 -14.93
C ALA A 28 6.11 3.22 -14.60
N ASP A 29 5.14 3.87 -13.97
CA ASP A 29 3.89 3.29 -13.47
C ASP A 29 2.71 3.54 -14.44
N ARG A 30 2.62 2.78 -15.54
CA ARG A 30 1.59 2.96 -16.59
C ARG A 30 0.14 2.70 -16.15
N HIS A 31 -0.11 2.06 -15.01
CA HIS A 31 -1.44 1.60 -14.56
C HIS A 31 -2.01 2.35 -13.36
N LYS A 32 -1.32 3.32 -12.76
CA LYS A 32 -1.79 4.03 -11.56
C LYS A 32 -2.80 5.14 -11.87
N ASP A 33 -3.67 5.41 -10.89
CA ASP A 33 -4.76 6.39 -10.89
C ASP A 33 -4.37 7.71 -11.56
N LYS A 34 -4.64 7.79 -12.87
CA LYS A 34 -4.29 8.95 -13.70
C LYS A 34 -4.90 10.25 -13.17
N MET A 35 -6.02 10.16 -12.44
CA MET A 35 -6.73 11.33 -11.95
C MET A 35 -6.11 11.91 -10.67
N GLN A 36 -5.81 11.08 -9.67
CA GLN A 36 -5.10 11.52 -8.45
C GLN A 36 -3.75 12.15 -8.80
N ASN A 37 -3.00 11.51 -9.72
CA ASN A 37 -1.72 12.02 -10.17
C ASN A 37 -1.83 13.38 -10.88
N ARG A 38 -2.85 13.58 -11.72
CA ARG A 38 -3.11 14.87 -12.37
C ARG A 38 -3.49 15.97 -11.38
N LEU A 39 -4.30 15.65 -10.38
CA LEU A 39 -4.70 16.60 -9.35
C LEU A 39 -3.50 16.99 -8.46
N TYR A 40 -2.65 16.04 -8.12
CA TYR A 40 -1.41 16.32 -7.40
C TYR A 40 -0.45 17.18 -8.24
N GLU A 41 -0.28 16.86 -9.52
CA GLU A 41 0.49 17.66 -10.48
C GLU A 41 -0.05 19.10 -10.57
N LEU A 42 -1.38 19.26 -10.59
CA LEU A 42 -2.03 20.57 -10.57
C LEU A 42 -1.68 21.38 -9.31
N CYS A 43 -1.65 20.73 -8.13
CA CYS A 43 -1.26 21.39 -6.88
C CYS A 43 0.20 21.89 -6.93
N ILE A 44 1.13 21.06 -7.44
CA ILE A 44 2.54 21.45 -7.59
C ILE A 44 2.67 22.63 -8.55
N VAL A 45 2.02 22.56 -9.73
CA VAL A 45 2.08 23.61 -10.74
C VAL A 45 1.46 24.92 -10.23
N ALA A 46 0.31 24.84 -9.55
CA ALA A 46 -0.34 26.02 -8.97
C ALA A 46 0.56 26.68 -7.91
N LEU A 47 1.18 25.89 -7.03
CA LEU A 47 2.12 26.43 -6.03
C LEU A 47 3.37 26.99 -6.68
N PHE A 48 3.91 26.35 -7.73
CA PHE A 48 5.05 26.88 -8.49
C PHE A 48 4.73 28.21 -9.15
N LEU A 49 3.55 28.34 -9.77
CA LEU A 49 3.10 29.61 -10.35
C LEU A 49 2.97 30.72 -9.28
N THR A 50 2.47 30.36 -8.11
CA THR A 50 2.38 31.31 -6.97
C THR A 50 3.75 31.80 -6.56
N THR A 51 4.69 30.90 -6.31
CA THR A 51 6.05 31.25 -5.85
C THR A 51 6.84 32.01 -6.93
N LEU A 52 6.73 31.58 -8.20
CA LEU A 52 7.40 32.25 -9.31
C LEU A 52 6.86 33.67 -9.51
N SER A 53 5.54 33.85 -9.45
CA SER A 53 4.87 35.11 -9.60
C SER A 53 5.24 36.08 -8.48
N ASP A 54 5.37 35.58 -7.25
CA ASP A 54 5.79 36.37 -6.08
C ASP A 54 7.27 36.82 -6.19
N VAL A 55 8.14 35.91 -6.63
CA VAL A 55 9.56 36.25 -6.92
C VAL A 55 9.64 37.34 -8.02
N CYS A 56 8.89 37.18 -9.12
CA CYS A 56 8.86 38.15 -10.20
C CYS A 56 8.35 39.51 -9.72
N ALA A 57 7.28 39.57 -8.94
CA ALA A 57 6.76 40.80 -8.35
C ALA A 57 7.81 41.46 -7.45
N SER A 58 8.48 40.68 -6.59
CA SER A 58 9.50 41.18 -5.66
C SER A 58 10.72 41.78 -6.38
N VAL A 59 11.15 41.19 -7.49
CA VAL A 59 12.21 41.72 -8.34
C VAL A 59 11.77 43.02 -9.01
N LEU A 60 10.56 43.09 -9.54
CA LEU A 60 10.02 44.27 -10.19
C LEU A 60 9.82 45.44 -9.22
N PHE A 61 9.63 45.20 -7.94
CA PHE A 61 9.58 46.28 -6.90
C PHE A 61 10.87 47.05 -6.76
N THR A 62 11.99 46.55 -7.25
CA THR A 62 13.26 47.32 -7.26
C THR A 62 13.34 48.37 -8.41
N HIS A 63 12.38 48.32 -9.36
CA HIS A 63 12.37 49.15 -10.58
C HIS A 63 11.02 49.89 -10.79
N LEU A 64 10.37 50.33 -9.71
CA LEU A 64 9.03 50.95 -9.75
C LEU A 64 8.98 52.31 -10.48
N ASP A 65 10.13 52.93 -10.76
CA ASP A 65 10.21 54.16 -11.52
C ASP A 65 9.77 54.00 -13.00
N ASN A 66 9.69 52.77 -13.47
CA ASN A 66 9.26 52.43 -14.82
C ASN A 66 7.79 51.99 -14.84
N ASN A 67 6.95 52.69 -15.59
CA ASN A 67 5.52 52.38 -15.74
C ASN A 67 5.27 50.92 -16.24
N LEU A 68 6.14 50.37 -17.07
CA LEU A 68 6.07 48.98 -17.51
C LEU A 68 6.33 48.02 -16.36
N ALA A 69 7.35 48.29 -15.51
CA ALA A 69 7.63 47.45 -14.34
C ALA A 69 6.47 47.47 -13.34
N LEU A 70 5.85 48.62 -13.13
CA LEU A 70 4.66 48.79 -12.30
C LEU A 70 3.48 47.96 -12.80
N GLY A 71 3.22 48.01 -14.13
CA GLY A 71 2.19 47.19 -14.76
C GLY A 71 2.43 45.69 -14.60
N PHE A 72 3.65 45.21 -14.89
CA PHE A 72 4.04 43.81 -14.71
C PHE A 72 3.97 43.35 -13.25
N ALA A 73 4.43 44.18 -12.29
CA ALA A 73 4.32 43.90 -10.87
C ALA A 73 2.85 43.70 -10.42
N THR A 74 1.94 44.54 -10.95
CA THR A 74 0.51 44.44 -10.67
C THR A 74 -0.06 43.15 -11.23
N VAL A 75 0.30 42.75 -12.46
CA VAL A 75 -0.12 41.47 -13.05
C VAL A 75 0.41 40.28 -12.25
N CYS A 76 1.71 40.29 -11.90
CA CYS A 76 2.29 39.22 -11.08
C CYS A 76 1.57 39.07 -9.74
N ASN A 77 1.31 40.15 -9.01
CA ASN A 77 0.58 40.07 -7.74
C ASN A 77 -0.86 39.59 -7.94
N THR A 78 -1.54 40.00 -9.01
CA THR A 78 -2.89 39.50 -9.32
C THR A 78 -2.87 37.98 -9.56
N VAL A 79 -1.88 37.48 -10.29
CA VAL A 79 -1.69 36.04 -10.52
C VAL A 79 -1.40 35.32 -9.20
N THR A 80 -0.54 35.88 -8.33
CA THR A 80 -0.26 35.32 -7.00
C THR A 80 -1.53 35.16 -6.18
N TYR A 81 -2.35 36.19 -6.02
CA TYR A 81 -3.58 36.13 -5.25
C TYR A 81 -4.65 35.23 -5.89
N ALA A 82 -4.76 35.21 -7.21
CA ALA A 82 -5.63 34.29 -7.91
C ALA A 82 -5.21 32.82 -7.71
N ALA A 83 -3.91 32.56 -7.75
CA ALA A 83 -3.39 31.22 -7.50
C ALA A 83 -3.56 30.81 -6.02
N ILE A 84 -3.37 31.72 -5.06
CA ILE A 84 -3.62 31.49 -3.62
C ILE A 84 -5.10 31.13 -3.39
N ALA A 85 -6.05 31.78 -4.06
CA ALA A 85 -7.49 31.48 -3.95
C ALA A 85 -7.84 30.11 -4.57
N LEU A 86 -7.18 29.67 -5.62
CA LEU A 86 -7.45 28.41 -6.30
C LEU A 86 -6.70 27.19 -5.72
N LEU A 87 -5.55 27.41 -5.09
CA LEU A 87 -4.70 26.33 -4.58
C LEU A 87 -5.40 25.45 -3.53
N PRO A 88 -6.13 25.98 -2.53
CA PRO A 88 -6.84 25.17 -1.55
C PRO A 88 -7.94 24.32 -2.19
N LEU A 89 -8.59 24.81 -3.24
CA LEU A 89 -9.59 24.05 -4.00
C LEU A 89 -8.95 22.90 -4.77
N ALA A 90 -7.80 23.13 -5.42
CA ALA A 90 -7.05 22.08 -6.11
C ALA A 90 -6.60 20.98 -5.11
N PHE A 91 -6.16 21.42 -3.91
CA PHE A 91 -5.79 20.52 -2.84
C PHE A 91 -6.98 19.71 -2.32
N LEU A 92 -8.13 20.36 -2.10
CA LEU A 92 -9.35 19.67 -1.66
C LEU A 92 -9.84 18.65 -2.69
N ALA A 93 -9.71 18.96 -3.99
CA ALA A 93 -10.01 18.04 -5.08
C ALA A 93 -9.10 16.81 -5.06
N PHE A 94 -7.79 17.04 -4.92
CA PHE A 94 -6.81 15.97 -4.74
C PHE A 94 -7.13 15.13 -3.49
N PHE A 95 -7.42 15.79 -2.37
CA PHE A 95 -7.76 15.15 -1.10
C PHE A 95 -9.00 14.27 -1.22
N GLY A 96 -10.07 14.78 -1.85
CA GLY A 96 -11.29 14.02 -2.12
C GLY A 96 -11.05 12.80 -2.99
N SER A 97 -10.22 12.92 -4.04
CA SER A 97 -9.85 11.79 -4.90
C SER A 97 -9.00 10.73 -4.18
N PHE A 98 -8.22 11.15 -3.20
CA PHE A 98 -7.39 10.25 -2.39
C PHE A 98 -8.22 9.50 -1.34
N LEU A 99 -9.12 10.20 -0.65
CA LEU A 99 -9.98 9.61 0.38
C LEU A 99 -11.08 8.71 -0.20
N HIS A 100 -11.49 8.97 -1.43
CA HIS A 100 -12.57 8.29 -2.14
C HIS A 100 -12.13 7.76 -3.50
N PRO A 101 -11.29 6.71 -3.55
CA PRO A 101 -10.84 6.11 -4.81
C PRO A 101 -12.01 5.53 -5.64
N GLU A 102 -13.16 5.25 -4.99
CA GLU A 102 -14.39 4.77 -5.62
C GLU A 102 -15.16 5.87 -6.39
N TRP A 103 -14.79 7.16 -6.24
CA TRP A 103 -15.48 8.22 -6.98
C TRP A 103 -15.05 8.23 -8.43
N ASP A 104 -16.05 8.00 -9.30
CA ASP A 104 -15.89 8.21 -10.73
C ASP A 104 -15.60 9.70 -11.04
N GLY A 105 -14.90 9.96 -12.13
CA GLY A 105 -14.53 11.32 -12.55
C GLY A 105 -15.69 12.31 -12.60
N LYS A 106 -16.90 11.83 -12.93
CA LYS A 106 -18.13 12.66 -12.93
C LYS A 106 -18.55 13.06 -11.52
N LYS A 107 -18.56 12.12 -10.56
CA LYS A 107 -18.92 12.40 -9.16
C LYS A 107 -17.93 13.35 -8.53
N LEU A 108 -16.63 13.14 -8.76
CA LEU A 108 -15.59 14.03 -8.26
C LEU A 108 -15.76 15.44 -8.85
N ALA A 109 -15.95 15.59 -10.16
CA ALA A 109 -16.15 16.88 -10.80
C ALA A 109 -17.37 17.63 -10.25
N GLN A 110 -18.49 16.94 -10.00
CA GLN A 110 -19.66 17.53 -9.35
C GLN A 110 -19.38 18.04 -7.94
N ARG A 111 -18.62 17.28 -7.15
CA ARG A 111 -18.22 17.70 -5.79
C ARG A 111 -17.25 18.88 -5.82
N ILE A 112 -16.27 18.87 -6.72
CA ILE A 112 -15.35 20.00 -6.92
C ILE A 112 -16.13 21.25 -7.30
N LEU A 113 -17.09 21.13 -8.22
CA LEU A 113 -17.92 22.28 -8.63
C LEU A 113 -18.72 22.84 -7.45
N LEU A 114 -19.29 21.99 -6.59
CA LEU A 114 -19.98 22.42 -5.38
C LEU A 114 -19.04 23.14 -4.40
N PHE A 115 -17.84 22.57 -4.15
CA PHE A 115 -16.85 23.16 -3.27
C PHE A 115 -16.19 24.42 -3.86
N SER A 116 -16.23 24.64 -5.17
CA SER A 116 -15.67 25.84 -5.81
C SER A 116 -16.53 27.10 -5.66
N ILE A 117 -17.80 26.97 -5.23
CA ILE A 117 -18.72 28.11 -5.11
C ILE A 117 -18.13 29.29 -4.31
N PRO A 118 -17.48 29.10 -3.14
CA PRO A 118 -16.89 30.21 -2.38
C PRO A 118 -15.69 30.86 -3.09
N ALA A 119 -14.94 30.13 -3.93
CA ALA A 119 -13.76 30.64 -4.60
C ALA A 119 -14.08 31.63 -5.75
N TRP A 120 -15.20 31.44 -6.45
CA TRP A 120 -15.54 32.26 -7.61
C TRP A 120 -15.72 33.76 -7.30
N PRO A 121 -16.45 34.17 -6.23
CA PRO A 121 -16.54 35.57 -5.85
C PRO A 121 -15.19 36.19 -5.50
N VAL A 122 -14.36 35.46 -4.71
CA VAL A 122 -13.03 35.95 -4.34
C VAL A 122 -12.13 36.10 -5.58
N LEU A 123 -12.12 35.11 -6.46
CA LEU A 123 -11.37 35.17 -7.71
C LEU A 123 -11.81 36.34 -8.59
N ALA A 124 -13.13 36.55 -8.75
CA ALA A 124 -13.66 37.69 -9.52
C ALA A 124 -13.20 39.04 -8.94
N LEU A 125 -13.24 39.19 -7.60
CA LEU A 125 -12.77 40.40 -6.93
C LEU A 125 -11.23 40.58 -7.08
N VAL A 126 -10.45 39.50 -7.00
CA VAL A 126 -8.99 39.52 -7.22
C VAL A 126 -8.68 39.99 -8.65
N LEU A 127 -9.36 39.46 -9.66
CA LEU A 127 -9.16 39.84 -11.07
C LEU A 127 -9.54 41.30 -11.36
N THR A 128 -10.50 41.85 -10.60
CA THR A 128 -10.88 43.27 -10.72
C THR A 128 -10.01 44.21 -9.86
N ASN A 129 -9.01 43.68 -9.13
CA ASN A 129 -8.19 44.47 -8.20
C ASN A 129 -7.43 45.62 -8.86
N HIS A 130 -7.10 45.49 -10.15
CA HIS A 130 -6.45 46.59 -10.90
C HIS A 130 -7.29 47.89 -10.87
N TYR A 131 -8.62 47.79 -10.83
CA TYR A 131 -9.53 48.94 -10.75
C TYR A 131 -9.95 49.27 -9.33
N THR A 132 -10.12 48.23 -8.50
CA THR A 132 -10.75 48.38 -7.18
C THR A 132 -9.77 48.62 -6.04
N HIS A 133 -8.50 48.20 -6.21
CA HIS A 133 -7.45 48.24 -5.17
C HIS A 133 -7.86 47.61 -3.83
N LEU A 134 -8.76 46.67 -3.84
CA LEU A 134 -9.32 46.05 -2.62
C LEU A 134 -8.34 45.12 -1.91
N PHE A 135 -7.47 44.44 -2.62
CA PHE A 135 -6.52 43.46 -2.05
C PHE A 135 -5.13 44.03 -1.92
N PHE A 136 -4.67 44.78 -2.90
CA PHE A 136 -3.38 45.47 -2.88
C PHE A 136 -3.37 46.67 -3.81
N SER A 137 -2.48 47.61 -3.57
CA SER A 137 -2.18 48.72 -4.43
C SER A 137 -0.65 48.91 -4.55
N ILE A 138 -0.18 49.20 -5.77
CA ILE A 138 1.21 49.41 -6.06
C ILE A 138 1.34 50.80 -6.71
N SER A 139 2.22 51.65 -6.18
CA SER A 139 2.50 52.96 -6.74
C SER A 139 3.97 53.33 -6.62
N ALA A 140 4.48 54.12 -7.57
CA ALA A 140 5.88 54.56 -7.57
C ALA A 140 6.26 55.30 -6.27
N ASP A 141 5.36 56.15 -5.75
CA ASP A 141 5.63 56.99 -4.57
C ASP A 141 5.50 56.24 -3.24
N LYS A 142 4.59 55.26 -3.15
CA LYS A 142 4.17 54.64 -1.88
C LYS A 142 4.54 53.15 -1.79
N GLY A 143 5.14 52.60 -2.85
CA GLY A 143 5.47 51.18 -2.92
C GLY A 143 4.24 50.27 -2.89
N TYR A 144 4.41 49.08 -2.34
CA TYR A 144 3.34 48.09 -2.13
C TYR A 144 2.55 48.37 -0.86
N ARG A 145 1.23 48.31 -0.93
CA ARG A 145 0.33 48.41 0.23
C ARG A 145 -0.75 47.36 0.18
N TYR A 146 -1.03 46.73 1.32
CA TYR A 146 -2.15 45.83 1.49
C TYR A 146 -3.49 46.60 1.41
N GLY A 147 -4.45 45.99 0.70
CA GLY A 147 -5.79 46.55 0.60
C GLY A 147 -6.70 46.11 1.76
N PRO A 148 -7.84 46.77 1.95
CA PRO A 148 -8.70 46.55 3.10
C PRO A 148 -9.44 45.16 3.08
N TRP A 149 -9.52 44.49 1.93
CA TRP A 149 -10.23 43.23 1.77
C TRP A 149 -9.29 42.03 1.66
N LEU A 150 -7.99 42.20 1.90
CA LEU A 150 -7.04 41.09 1.87
C LEU A 150 -7.41 39.93 2.79
N TRP A 151 -8.03 40.22 3.94
CA TRP A 151 -8.52 39.21 4.89
C TRP A 151 -9.50 38.23 4.26
N LEU A 152 -10.20 38.61 3.18
CA LEU A 152 -11.17 37.73 2.51
C LEU A 152 -10.48 36.52 1.87
N VAL A 153 -9.30 36.70 1.27
CA VAL A 153 -8.49 35.62 0.71
C VAL A 153 -8.04 34.68 1.83
N TYR A 154 -7.59 35.23 2.95
CA TYR A 154 -7.15 34.40 4.09
C TYR A 154 -8.32 33.67 4.75
N ALA A 155 -9.49 34.28 4.82
CA ALA A 155 -10.71 33.63 5.31
C ALA A 155 -11.13 32.46 4.42
N GLU A 156 -11.09 32.64 3.09
CA GLU A 156 -11.38 31.58 2.12
C GLU A 156 -10.43 30.40 2.29
N VAL A 157 -9.10 30.65 2.30
CA VAL A 157 -8.07 29.64 2.50
C VAL A 157 -8.32 28.86 3.81
N THR A 158 -8.65 29.59 4.89
CA THR A 158 -8.93 28.98 6.19
C THR A 158 -10.14 28.07 6.15
N VAL A 159 -11.23 28.47 5.46
CA VAL A 159 -12.43 27.64 5.30
C VAL A 159 -12.10 26.31 4.59
N TYR A 160 -11.32 26.36 3.49
CA TYR A 160 -10.91 25.15 2.79
C TYR A 160 -10.00 24.26 3.63
N CYS A 161 -9.09 24.86 4.41
CA CYS A 161 -8.25 24.11 5.34
C CYS A 161 -9.06 23.42 6.44
N CYS A 162 -10.07 24.10 6.98
CA CYS A 162 -11.01 23.50 7.94
C CYS A 162 -11.80 22.34 7.33
N LEU A 163 -12.29 22.48 6.09
CA LEU A 163 -12.95 21.39 5.37
C LEU A 163 -12.02 20.19 5.15
N ALA A 164 -10.81 20.42 4.70
CA ALA A 164 -9.80 19.36 4.52
C ALA A 164 -9.47 18.67 5.86
N PHE A 165 -9.34 19.44 6.94
CA PHE A 165 -9.08 18.92 8.28
C PHE A 165 -10.23 18.03 8.78
N VAL A 166 -11.49 18.48 8.62
CA VAL A 166 -12.70 17.70 8.99
C VAL A 166 -12.75 16.40 8.18
N MET A 167 -12.50 16.46 6.86
CA MET A 167 -12.44 15.26 6.02
C MET A 167 -11.36 14.30 6.51
N ALA A 168 -10.14 14.78 6.82
CA ALA A 168 -9.06 13.96 7.36
C ALA A 168 -9.45 13.27 8.68
N MET A 169 -10.13 14.00 9.57
CA MET A 169 -10.64 13.47 10.85
C MET A 169 -11.69 12.37 10.66
N MET A 170 -12.61 12.56 9.72
CA MET A 170 -13.68 11.57 9.44
C MET A 170 -13.09 10.23 8.95
N TYR A 171 -12.03 10.29 8.15
CA TYR A 171 -11.41 9.10 7.55
C TYR A 171 -10.13 8.64 8.26
N ARG A 172 -9.84 9.17 9.48
CA ARG A 172 -8.60 8.85 10.20
C ARG A 172 -8.38 7.35 10.44
N HIS A 173 -9.45 6.57 10.64
CA HIS A 173 -9.35 5.13 10.91
C HIS A 173 -8.99 4.30 9.66
N LYS A 174 -9.13 4.86 8.46
CA LYS A 174 -8.90 4.16 7.18
C LYS A 174 -7.42 4.14 6.75
N TYR A 175 -6.57 4.97 7.37
CA TYR A 175 -5.19 5.18 6.93
C TYR A 175 -4.19 5.01 8.07
N THR A 176 -2.96 4.60 7.71
CA THR A 176 -1.85 4.52 8.65
C THR A 176 -1.52 5.89 9.26
N ARG A 177 -0.89 5.89 10.44
CA ARG A 177 -0.53 7.11 11.16
C ARG A 177 0.32 8.07 10.31
N ASP A 178 1.22 7.55 9.48
CA ASP A 178 2.10 8.36 8.63
C ASP A 178 1.31 9.09 7.53
N VAL A 179 0.34 8.41 6.91
CA VAL A 179 -0.57 9.02 5.93
C VAL A 179 -1.48 10.05 6.59
N GLN A 180 -2.01 9.76 7.78
CA GLN A 180 -2.81 10.72 8.53
C GLN A 180 -2.01 11.99 8.82
N LEU A 181 -0.77 11.87 9.31
CA LEU A 181 0.10 13.01 9.56
C LEU A 181 0.35 13.82 8.27
N ALA A 182 0.54 13.17 7.13
CA ALA A 182 0.71 13.84 5.85
C ALA A 182 -0.56 14.59 5.40
N LEU A 183 -1.73 14.00 5.61
CA LEU A 183 -3.02 14.63 5.31
C LEU A 183 -3.29 15.86 6.18
N PHE A 184 -2.86 15.85 7.45
CA PHE A 184 -2.95 17.00 8.34
C PHE A 184 -1.85 18.05 8.09
N ALA A 185 -0.69 17.65 7.57
CA ALA A 185 0.44 18.53 7.40
C ALA A 185 0.11 19.73 6.47
N PHE A 186 -0.61 19.52 5.38
CA PHE A 186 -0.94 20.58 4.43
C PHE A 186 -1.89 21.65 5.01
N PRO A 187 -3.10 21.32 5.53
CA PRO A 187 -3.97 22.33 6.10
C PRO A 187 -3.35 23.04 7.31
N VAL A 188 -2.59 22.32 8.15
CA VAL A 188 -1.91 22.92 9.32
C VAL A 188 -0.79 23.87 8.87
N SER A 189 0.05 23.47 7.92
CA SER A 189 1.11 24.33 7.41
C SER A 189 0.56 25.54 6.66
N THR A 190 -0.58 25.39 5.97
CA THR A 190 -1.25 26.52 5.29
C THR A 190 -1.76 27.54 6.30
N VAL A 191 -2.47 27.11 7.35
CA VAL A 191 -2.94 28.02 8.41
C VAL A 191 -1.76 28.65 9.14
N ALA A 192 -0.73 27.88 9.46
CA ALA A 192 0.49 28.39 10.09
C ALA A 192 1.18 29.45 9.21
N SER A 193 1.27 29.22 7.89
CA SER A 193 1.87 30.21 6.96
C SER A 193 1.04 31.49 6.87
N VAL A 194 -0.30 31.41 6.89
CA VAL A 194 -1.18 32.60 6.94
C VAL A 194 -0.96 33.39 8.23
N VAL A 195 -0.91 32.72 9.38
CA VAL A 195 -0.63 33.39 10.67
C VAL A 195 0.74 34.03 10.65
N LEU A 196 1.76 33.34 10.16
CA LEU A 196 3.11 33.83 10.08
C LEU A 196 3.20 35.07 9.15
N GLN A 197 2.50 35.06 8.02
CA GLN A 197 2.42 36.16 7.08
C GLN A 197 1.76 37.42 7.67
N ILE A 198 0.77 37.23 8.57
CA ILE A 198 0.12 38.34 9.29
C ILE A 198 1.07 38.89 10.35
N LEU A 199 1.83 38.06 11.07
CA LEU A 199 2.73 38.47 12.13
C LEU A 199 4.05 39.04 11.61
N LEU A 200 4.55 38.52 10.49
CA LEU A 200 5.83 38.88 9.87
C LEU A 200 5.63 39.19 8.37
N PRO A 201 4.95 40.31 8.06
CA PRO A 201 4.56 40.62 6.68
C PRO A 201 5.79 40.89 5.75
N GLU A 202 6.94 41.12 6.32
CA GLU A 202 8.18 41.36 5.57
C GLU A 202 8.84 40.10 5.03
N ILE A 203 8.45 38.92 5.53
CA ILE A 203 9.08 37.63 5.18
C ILE A 203 8.05 36.70 4.50
N PRO A 204 8.09 36.57 3.17
CA PRO A 204 7.22 35.62 2.46
C PRO A 204 7.69 34.19 2.70
N LEU A 205 7.06 33.48 3.61
CA LEU A 205 7.36 32.08 3.93
C LEU A 205 6.31 31.09 3.41
N THR A 206 5.26 31.58 2.77
CA THR A 206 4.12 30.78 2.35
C THR A 206 4.53 29.68 1.36
N GLY A 207 5.31 30.05 0.32
CA GLY A 207 5.81 29.10 -0.67
C GLY A 207 6.70 28.03 -0.05
N THR A 208 7.57 28.41 0.88
CA THR A 208 8.48 27.48 1.57
C THR A 208 7.70 26.48 2.44
N CYS A 209 6.78 26.96 3.28
CA CYS A 209 5.98 26.10 4.14
C CYS A 209 5.14 25.09 3.33
N LEU A 210 4.51 25.56 2.26
CA LEU A 210 3.65 24.70 1.42
C LEU A 210 4.47 23.73 0.56
N SER A 211 5.65 24.11 0.08
CA SER A 211 6.51 23.20 -0.68
C SER A 211 7.02 22.04 0.18
N VAL A 212 7.38 22.31 1.44
CA VAL A 212 7.75 21.26 2.41
C VAL A 212 6.56 20.34 2.71
N ALA A 213 5.35 20.90 2.89
CA ALA A 213 4.15 20.11 3.12
C ALA A 213 3.80 19.22 1.92
N ILE A 214 3.92 19.72 0.70
CA ILE A 214 3.72 18.92 -0.53
C ILE A 214 4.77 17.80 -0.64
N LEU A 215 6.04 18.07 -0.33
CA LEU A 215 7.08 17.03 -0.33
C LEU A 215 6.78 15.94 0.69
N TYR A 216 6.41 16.33 1.92
CA TYR A 216 6.07 15.38 2.96
C TYR A 216 4.88 14.49 2.55
N MET A 217 3.86 15.10 1.96
CA MET A 217 2.71 14.37 1.43
C MET A 217 3.11 13.41 0.30
N TYR A 218 3.97 13.84 -0.63
CA TYR A 218 4.49 12.98 -1.69
C TYR A 218 5.24 11.77 -1.14
N SER A 219 6.13 11.98 -0.18
CA SER A 219 6.89 10.91 0.48
C SER A 219 5.97 9.90 1.16
N SER A 220 5.00 10.40 1.94
CA SER A 220 4.07 9.56 2.69
C SER A 220 3.14 8.76 1.77
N MET A 221 2.65 9.38 0.69
CA MET A 221 1.86 8.68 -0.33
C MET A 221 2.65 7.57 -1.02
N ASN A 222 3.91 7.83 -1.36
CA ASN A 222 4.76 6.82 -1.99
C ASN A 222 5.02 5.65 -1.06
N ASN A 223 5.29 5.92 0.21
CA ASN A 223 5.49 4.89 1.21
C ASN A 223 4.22 4.05 1.40
N TRP A 224 3.04 4.70 1.48
CA TRP A 224 1.76 3.99 1.59
C TRP A 224 1.45 3.16 0.34
N ARG A 225 1.66 3.70 -0.86
CA ARG A 225 1.48 2.94 -2.12
C ARG A 225 2.42 1.75 -2.21
N ALA A 226 3.66 1.88 -1.75
CA ALA A 226 4.61 0.77 -1.67
C ALA A 226 4.21 -0.28 -0.61
N ALA A 227 3.46 0.13 0.42
CA ALA A 227 2.96 -0.75 1.46
C ALA A 227 1.70 -1.52 1.06
N CYS A 228 0.98 -1.12 0.02
CA CYS A 228 -0.26 -1.76 -0.44
C CYS A 228 -0.06 -2.56 -1.73
N ASP A 229 -0.79 -3.66 -1.84
CA ASP A 229 -0.87 -4.48 -3.06
C ASP A 229 -1.69 -3.75 -4.13
N GLU A 230 -1.13 -3.58 -5.33
CA GLU A 230 -1.74 -2.79 -6.40
C GLU A 230 -3.05 -3.38 -6.93
N LEU A 231 -3.20 -4.70 -6.86
CA LEU A 231 -4.39 -5.37 -7.35
C LEU A 231 -5.56 -5.24 -6.38
N THR A 232 -5.31 -5.48 -5.09
CA THR A 232 -6.38 -5.68 -4.10
C THR A 232 -6.54 -4.52 -3.13
N GLY A 233 -5.56 -3.61 -3.05
CA GLY A 233 -5.55 -2.49 -2.13
C GLY A 233 -5.25 -2.84 -0.67
N VAL A 234 -5.13 -4.12 -0.31
CA VAL A 234 -4.68 -4.56 1.02
C VAL A 234 -3.17 -4.35 1.18
N TYR A 235 -2.65 -4.42 2.40
CA TYR A 235 -1.19 -4.29 2.62
C TYR A 235 -0.42 -5.44 1.95
N THR A 236 0.82 -5.15 1.52
CA THR A 236 1.70 -6.16 0.93
C THR A 236 2.21 -7.16 1.96
N ARG A 237 2.69 -8.32 1.48
CA ARG A 237 3.42 -9.30 2.29
C ARG A 237 4.64 -8.70 3.01
N GLN A 238 5.37 -7.79 2.37
CA GLN A 238 6.50 -7.10 2.99
C GLN A 238 6.06 -6.26 4.18
N THR A 239 4.93 -5.58 4.06
CA THR A 239 4.33 -4.80 5.15
C THR A 239 3.91 -5.72 6.30
N LEU A 240 3.31 -6.88 6.01
CA LEU A 240 2.99 -7.90 7.01
C LEU A 240 4.25 -8.32 7.78
N GLN A 241 5.30 -8.72 7.08
CA GLN A 241 6.56 -9.16 7.68
C GLN A 241 7.18 -8.08 8.57
N TYR A 242 7.18 -6.83 8.13
CA TYR A 242 7.66 -5.69 8.92
C TYR A 242 6.84 -5.47 10.20
N GLN A 243 5.50 -5.52 10.10
CA GLN A 243 4.62 -5.36 11.25
C GLN A 243 4.77 -6.51 12.25
N MET A 244 4.86 -7.75 11.76
CA MET A 244 5.13 -8.92 12.60
C MET A 244 6.45 -8.79 13.35
N GLN A 245 7.54 -8.40 12.66
CA GLN A 245 8.84 -8.19 13.28
C GLN A 245 8.77 -7.16 14.41
N LYS A 246 8.01 -6.07 14.18
CA LYS A 246 7.79 -5.01 15.18
C LYS A 246 6.96 -5.47 16.37
N GLN A 247 5.92 -6.28 16.14
CA GLN A 247 5.06 -6.82 17.22
C GLN A 247 5.81 -7.86 18.05
N LEU A 248 6.50 -8.80 17.40
CA LEU A 248 7.30 -9.82 18.06
C LEU A 248 8.43 -9.19 18.90
N ALA A 249 9.14 -8.18 18.36
CA ALA A 249 10.18 -7.44 19.11
C ALA A 249 9.64 -6.70 20.34
N LYS A 250 8.34 -6.39 20.39
CA LYS A 250 7.66 -5.78 21.54
C LYS A 250 6.98 -6.81 22.46
N HIS A 251 7.12 -8.09 22.16
CA HIS A 251 6.38 -9.16 22.82
C HIS A 251 4.87 -8.93 22.84
N THR A 252 4.35 -8.33 21.77
CA THR A 252 2.91 -8.10 21.60
C THR A 252 2.31 -9.31 20.92
N HIS A 253 1.39 -9.99 21.58
CA HIS A 253 0.74 -11.19 21.05
C HIS A 253 -0.42 -10.84 20.12
N PHE A 254 -0.58 -11.64 19.06
CA PHE A 254 -1.63 -11.50 18.04
C PHE A 254 -2.01 -12.86 17.47
N TYR A 255 -3.20 -12.93 16.87
CA TYR A 255 -3.62 -14.04 16.03
C TYR A 255 -3.52 -13.62 14.57
N MET A 256 -3.04 -14.52 13.71
CA MET A 256 -3.04 -14.33 12.26
C MET A 256 -3.87 -15.41 11.58
N ALA A 257 -4.91 -14.99 10.87
CA ALA A 257 -5.68 -15.89 10.03
C ALA A 257 -5.22 -15.78 8.58
N VAL A 258 -4.77 -16.86 7.98
CA VAL A 258 -4.45 -16.91 6.55
C VAL A 258 -5.64 -17.53 5.81
N VAL A 259 -6.26 -16.72 4.95
CA VAL A 259 -7.39 -17.09 4.09
C VAL A 259 -6.87 -17.41 2.71
N SER A 260 -6.83 -18.66 2.33
CA SER A 260 -6.26 -19.12 1.07
C SER A 260 -7.33 -19.73 0.16
N MET A 261 -7.47 -19.15 -1.05
CA MET A 261 -8.47 -19.58 -2.02
C MET A 261 -8.17 -20.99 -2.54
N ASP A 262 -9.19 -21.85 -2.55
CA ASP A 262 -9.04 -23.22 -3.02
C ASP A 262 -9.20 -23.31 -4.54
N ASN A 263 -8.32 -24.10 -5.17
CA ASN A 263 -8.34 -24.33 -6.62
C ASN A 263 -8.38 -23.07 -7.48
N PHE A 264 -7.88 -21.94 -6.97
CA PHE A 264 -7.94 -20.65 -7.67
C PHE A 264 -7.23 -20.64 -9.04
N LYS A 265 -6.15 -21.45 -9.18
CA LYS A 265 -5.51 -21.71 -10.48
C LYS A 265 -6.49 -22.27 -11.52
N SER A 266 -7.45 -23.10 -11.10
CA SER A 266 -8.47 -23.65 -12.00
C SER A 266 -9.50 -22.59 -12.42
N VAL A 267 -9.84 -21.67 -11.53
CA VAL A 267 -10.68 -20.49 -11.86
C VAL A 267 -9.99 -19.66 -12.93
N ASN A 268 -8.71 -19.32 -12.73
CA ASN A 268 -7.92 -18.56 -13.70
C ASN A 268 -7.78 -19.26 -15.04
N ARG A 269 -7.59 -20.59 -15.03
CA ARG A 269 -7.51 -21.39 -16.27
C ARG A 269 -8.81 -21.41 -17.03
N ARG A 270 -9.96 -21.47 -16.33
CA ARG A 270 -11.29 -21.60 -16.92
C ARG A 270 -11.84 -20.25 -17.42
N TYR A 271 -11.66 -19.19 -16.65
CA TYR A 271 -12.32 -17.89 -16.88
C TYR A 271 -11.36 -16.78 -17.24
N GLY A 272 -10.05 -17.04 -17.24
CA GLY A 272 -9.00 -16.06 -17.47
C GLY A 272 -8.52 -15.35 -16.19
N THR A 273 -7.28 -14.84 -16.23
CA THR A 273 -6.63 -14.18 -15.08
C THR A 273 -7.37 -12.90 -14.66
N LEU A 274 -7.88 -12.12 -15.62
CA LEU A 274 -8.63 -10.89 -15.33
C LEU A 274 -9.92 -11.16 -14.53
N PHE A 275 -10.53 -12.33 -14.73
CA PHE A 275 -11.70 -12.73 -13.96
C PHE A 275 -11.32 -13.04 -12.50
N GLY A 276 -10.24 -13.80 -12.29
CA GLY A 276 -9.71 -14.06 -10.96
C GLY A 276 -9.25 -12.79 -10.24
N ASP A 277 -8.61 -11.87 -10.95
CA ASP A 277 -8.19 -10.57 -10.41
C ASP A 277 -9.38 -9.78 -9.85
N LYS A 278 -10.52 -9.76 -10.57
CA LYS A 278 -11.75 -9.12 -10.08
C LYS A 278 -12.32 -9.77 -8.82
N ILE A 279 -12.21 -11.11 -8.68
CA ILE A 279 -12.60 -11.81 -7.44
C ILE A 279 -11.70 -11.33 -6.29
N LEU A 280 -10.38 -11.37 -6.49
CA LEU A 280 -9.42 -10.97 -5.47
C LEU A 280 -9.56 -9.49 -5.06
N GLN A 281 -9.86 -8.61 -6.02
CA GLN A 281 -10.18 -7.20 -5.74
C GLN A 281 -11.42 -7.06 -4.85
N LYS A 282 -12.50 -7.78 -5.15
CA LYS A 282 -13.72 -7.74 -4.33
C LYS A 282 -13.49 -8.28 -2.91
N ILE A 283 -12.75 -9.40 -2.80
CA ILE A 283 -12.40 -9.97 -1.48
C ILE A 283 -11.54 -8.98 -0.68
N GLY A 284 -10.48 -8.44 -1.29
CA GLY A 284 -9.60 -7.47 -0.65
C GLY A 284 -10.35 -6.23 -0.17
N HIS A 285 -11.22 -5.69 -1.02
CA HIS A 285 -12.05 -4.52 -0.67
C HIS A 285 -12.98 -4.82 0.52
N TRP A 286 -13.70 -5.93 0.47
CA TRP A 286 -14.60 -6.32 1.56
C TRP A 286 -13.84 -6.55 2.88
N LEU A 287 -12.67 -7.22 2.82
CA LEU A 287 -11.84 -7.42 4.00
C LEU A 287 -11.37 -6.10 4.62
N THR A 288 -10.95 -5.13 3.79
CA THR A 288 -10.50 -3.81 4.29
C THR A 288 -11.63 -2.91 4.80
N GLU A 289 -12.88 -3.16 4.42
CA GLU A 289 -14.05 -2.49 5.01
C GLU A 289 -14.37 -3.00 6.42
N LYS A 290 -14.02 -4.24 6.72
CA LYS A 290 -14.35 -4.92 7.97
C LYS A 290 -13.19 -4.96 8.97
N TYR A 291 -11.96 -5.08 8.48
CA TYR A 291 -10.77 -5.32 9.29
C TYR A 291 -9.66 -4.33 8.92
N ASP A 292 -8.95 -3.82 9.94
CA ASP A 292 -7.88 -2.82 9.76
C ASP A 292 -6.57 -3.44 9.25
N ASP A 293 -6.22 -4.62 9.76
CA ASP A 293 -4.93 -5.30 9.54
C ASP A 293 -5.08 -6.45 8.53
N VAL A 294 -5.24 -6.11 7.24
CA VAL A 294 -5.41 -7.04 6.13
C VAL A 294 -4.24 -6.96 5.17
N TYR A 295 -3.68 -8.11 4.82
CA TYR A 295 -2.47 -8.21 4.02
C TYR A 295 -2.64 -9.21 2.87
N ARG A 296 -1.92 -8.98 1.76
CA ARG A 296 -1.72 -9.98 0.71
C ARG A 296 -0.64 -10.95 1.18
N PHE A 297 -1.03 -12.17 1.52
CA PHE A 297 -0.09 -13.17 2.02
C PHE A 297 0.69 -13.83 0.87
N SER A 298 -0.01 -14.27 -0.16
CA SER A 298 0.56 -14.82 -1.40
C SER A 298 -0.41 -14.58 -2.57
N GLY A 299 -0.16 -15.13 -3.75
CA GLY A 299 -0.92 -14.90 -4.97
C GLY A 299 -2.45 -14.93 -4.82
N ASP A 300 -3.00 -15.94 -4.19
CA ASP A 300 -4.43 -16.16 -3.97
C ASP A 300 -4.83 -16.18 -2.48
N SER A 301 -3.96 -15.69 -1.60
CA SER A 301 -4.15 -15.76 -0.16
C SER A 301 -4.04 -14.40 0.50
N PHE A 302 -4.88 -14.18 1.51
CA PHE A 302 -4.89 -12.99 2.37
C PHE A 302 -4.53 -13.38 3.81
N ALA A 303 -3.96 -12.45 4.56
CA ALA A 303 -3.78 -12.60 6.01
C ALA A 303 -4.57 -11.50 6.72
N VAL A 304 -5.28 -11.86 7.78
CA VAL A 304 -5.98 -10.93 8.68
C VAL A 304 -5.38 -11.10 10.06
N CYS A 305 -4.87 -10.01 10.63
CA CYS A 305 -4.30 -10.03 11.97
C CYS A 305 -5.29 -9.47 13.00
N PHE A 306 -5.42 -10.17 14.12
CA PHE A 306 -6.29 -9.80 15.23
C PHE A 306 -5.44 -9.53 16.46
N ALA A 307 -5.72 -8.43 17.19
CA ALA A 307 -5.07 -8.18 18.46
C ALA A 307 -5.48 -9.26 19.47
N ARG A 308 -4.57 -9.67 20.36
CA ARG A 308 -4.87 -10.68 21.39
C ARG A 308 -5.94 -10.25 22.40
N THR A 309 -6.20 -8.97 22.53
CA THR A 309 -7.30 -8.44 23.36
C THR A 309 -8.68 -8.74 22.76
N ALA A 310 -8.74 -9.22 21.51
CA ALA A 310 -9.99 -9.66 20.92
C ALA A 310 -10.45 -10.98 21.57
N ASP A 311 -11.74 -11.07 21.86
CA ASP A 311 -12.35 -12.30 22.36
C ASP A 311 -12.19 -13.41 21.30
N ILE A 312 -11.80 -14.60 21.73
CA ILE A 312 -11.63 -15.75 20.83
C ILE A 312 -12.92 -16.12 20.10
N THR A 313 -14.07 -15.89 20.75
CA THR A 313 -15.39 -16.06 20.13
C THR A 313 -15.62 -15.07 18.99
N ALA A 314 -15.22 -13.80 19.17
CA ALA A 314 -15.30 -12.77 18.14
C ALA A 314 -14.38 -13.08 16.95
N ILE A 315 -13.20 -13.65 17.20
CA ILE A 315 -12.31 -14.13 16.12
C ILE A 315 -12.97 -15.25 15.34
N HIS A 316 -13.54 -16.22 16.04
CA HIS A 316 -14.23 -17.35 15.42
C HIS A 316 -15.41 -16.89 14.53
N ASP A 317 -16.23 -15.95 15.03
CA ASP A 317 -17.33 -15.37 14.28
C ASP A 317 -16.84 -14.61 13.04
N ALA A 318 -15.74 -13.85 13.16
CA ALA A 318 -15.11 -13.16 12.05
C ALA A 318 -14.60 -14.14 10.97
N LEU A 319 -13.99 -15.26 11.37
CA LEU A 319 -13.51 -16.28 10.43
C LEU A 319 -14.66 -16.96 9.68
N HIS A 320 -15.77 -17.24 10.35
CA HIS A 320 -16.97 -17.77 9.71
C HIS A 320 -17.63 -16.76 8.77
N GLU A 321 -17.61 -15.47 9.11
CA GLU A 321 -18.07 -14.41 8.23
C GLU A 321 -17.21 -14.32 6.97
N ILE A 322 -15.88 -14.36 7.11
CA ILE A 322 -14.94 -14.39 5.97
C ILE A 322 -15.20 -15.61 5.08
N GLN A 323 -15.30 -16.78 5.67
CA GLN A 323 -15.55 -18.02 4.92
C GLN A 323 -16.88 -17.96 4.17
N SER A 324 -17.94 -17.52 4.84
CA SER A 324 -19.28 -17.37 4.26
C SER A 324 -19.28 -16.38 3.10
N TYR A 325 -18.55 -15.27 3.20
CA TYR A 325 -18.43 -14.29 2.13
C TYR A 325 -17.72 -14.87 0.91
N VAL A 326 -16.64 -15.62 1.10
CA VAL A 326 -15.91 -16.28 -0.01
C VAL A 326 -16.74 -17.34 -0.71
N LEU A 327 -17.64 -18.02 0.03
CA LEU A 327 -18.54 -19.03 -0.51
C LEU A 327 -19.70 -18.46 -1.34
N LEU A 328 -19.97 -17.14 -1.28
CA LEU A 328 -21.00 -16.51 -2.08
C LEU A 328 -20.73 -16.69 -3.58
N PRO A 329 -21.78 -16.90 -4.39
CA PRO A 329 -21.61 -16.96 -5.85
C PRO A 329 -21.11 -15.62 -6.39
N TRP A 330 -19.97 -15.64 -7.07
CA TRP A 330 -19.37 -14.44 -7.69
C TRP A 330 -19.98 -14.21 -9.06
N GLN A 331 -20.75 -13.13 -9.21
CA GLN A 331 -21.21 -12.67 -10.52
C GLN A 331 -20.27 -11.59 -11.05
N ILE A 332 -19.53 -11.92 -12.11
CA ILE A 332 -18.56 -11.02 -12.77
C ILE A 332 -18.80 -11.10 -14.27
N ASP A 333 -19.07 -9.97 -14.92
CA ASP A 333 -19.30 -9.85 -16.38
C ASP A 333 -20.37 -10.85 -16.88
N GLY A 334 -21.41 -11.10 -16.08
CA GLY A 334 -22.48 -12.06 -16.42
C GLY A 334 -22.15 -13.54 -16.17
N ILE A 335 -20.94 -13.87 -15.76
CA ILE A 335 -20.50 -15.23 -15.44
C ILE A 335 -20.65 -15.47 -13.95
N LEU A 336 -21.24 -16.63 -13.58
CA LEU A 336 -21.36 -17.08 -12.20
C LEU A 336 -20.24 -18.07 -11.87
N CYS A 337 -19.51 -17.82 -10.79
CA CYS A 337 -18.42 -18.67 -10.30
C CYS A 337 -18.53 -18.87 -8.79
N ASN A 338 -18.40 -20.10 -8.35
CA ASN A 338 -18.30 -20.44 -6.92
C ASN A 338 -16.83 -20.62 -6.56
N THR A 339 -16.44 -20.09 -5.41
CA THR A 339 -15.11 -20.26 -4.84
C THR A 339 -15.22 -20.77 -3.41
N GLN A 340 -14.13 -21.29 -2.90
CA GLN A 340 -13.99 -21.77 -1.54
C GLN A 340 -12.64 -21.32 -0.99
N ALA A 341 -12.52 -21.17 0.30
CA ALA A 341 -11.25 -20.84 0.94
C ALA A 341 -11.01 -21.74 2.15
N THR A 342 -9.77 -22.17 2.29
CA THR A 342 -9.23 -22.79 3.49
C THR A 342 -8.64 -21.69 4.38
N ILE A 343 -8.98 -21.71 5.67
CA ILE A 343 -8.53 -20.70 6.62
C ILE A 343 -7.70 -21.38 7.71
N ILE A 344 -6.50 -20.86 7.96
CA ILE A 344 -5.68 -21.31 9.08
C ILE A 344 -5.43 -20.17 10.05
N VAL A 345 -5.56 -20.44 11.34
CA VAL A 345 -5.31 -19.50 12.43
C VAL A 345 -4.02 -19.87 13.14
N LEU A 346 -3.14 -18.92 13.28
CA LEU A 346 -1.84 -19.05 13.95
C LEU A 346 -1.80 -18.12 15.16
N ASP A 347 -1.43 -18.67 16.30
CA ASP A 347 -1.19 -17.91 17.54
C ASP A 347 0.30 -17.52 17.62
N SER A 348 0.60 -16.24 17.75
CA SER A 348 1.98 -15.75 17.82
C SER A 348 2.76 -16.24 19.04
N GLU A 349 2.10 -16.65 20.13
CA GLU A 349 2.78 -17.23 21.31
C GLU A 349 3.36 -18.62 21.03
N GLU A 350 2.71 -19.32 20.11
CA GLU A 350 3.05 -20.70 19.79
C GLU A 350 3.95 -20.83 18.55
N MET A 351 4.33 -19.69 17.94
CA MET A 351 5.10 -19.62 16.70
C MET A 351 6.54 -19.18 16.95
N PRO A 352 7.45 -19.35 15.96
CA PRO A 352 8.81 -18.84 16.04
C PRO A 352 8.83 -17.34 16.36
N GLU A 353 9.73 -16.92 17.26
CA GLU A 353 9.86 -15.53 17.71
C GLU A 353 10.37 -14.55 16.65
N ASN A 354 10.80 -15.05 15.49
CA ASN A 354 11.21 -14.22 14.37
C ASN A 354 10.18 -14.25 13.22
N ALA A 355 9.99 -13.10 12.58
CA ALA A 355 8.99 -12.93 11.53
C ALA A 355 9.21 -13.88 10.33
N THR A 356 10.44 -14.20 9.98
CA THR A 356 10.76 -15.08 8.86
C THR A 356 10.33 -16.52 9.16
N GLY A 357 10.68 -17.05 10.33
CA GLY A 357 10.26 -18.39 10.74
C GLY A 357 8.76 -18.51 10.91
N PHE A 358 8.11 -17.45 11.44
CA PHE A 358 6.65 -17.40 11.53
C PHE A 358 6.00 -17.48 10.14
N MET A 359 6.48 -16.71 9.17
CA MET A 359 5.95 -16.72 7.80
C MET A 359 6.16 -18.06 7.11
N GLN A 360 7.31 -18.68 7.30
CA GLN A 360 7.61 -20.02 6.77
C GLN A 360 6.67 -21.08 7.36
N MET A 361 6.45 -21.04 8.67
CA MET A 361 5.51 -21.93 9.34
C MET A 361 4.08 -21.75 8.84
N ALA A 362 3.65 -20.48 8.65
CA ALA A 362 2.33 -20.16 8.11
C ALA A 362 2.14 -20.70 6.68
N GLU A 363 3.15 -20.58 5.81
CA GLU A 363 3.13 -21.12 4.45
C GLU A 363 3.02 -22.66 4.46
N ALA A 364 3.83 -23.29 5.26
CA ALA A 364 3.83 -24.75 5.38
C ALA A 364 2.48 -25.27 5.92
N ALA A 365 1.91 -24.59 6.91
CA ALA A 365 0.61 -24.92 7.48
C ALA A 365 -0.52 -24.79 6.44
N VAL A 366 -0.53 -23.73 5.63
CA VAL A 366 -1.51 -23.56 4.54
C VAL A 366 -1.39 -24.70 3.51
N LEU A 367 -0.17 -25.08 3.15
CA LEU A 367 0.07 -26.17 2.20
C LEU A 367 -0.44 -27.50 2.73
N GLN A 368 -0.12 -27.84 3.98
CA GLN A 368 -0.53 -29.09 4.61
C GLN A 368 -2.06 -29.21 4.68
N ILE A 369 -2.75 -28.15 5.16
CA ILE A 369 -4.21 -28.18 5.27
C ILE A 369 -4.89 -28.30 3.91
N LYS A 370 -4.39 -27.60 2.88
CA LYS A 370 -4.94 -27.73 1.52
C LYS A 370 -4.82 -29.13 0.94
N GLN A 371 -3.89 -29.94 1.42
CA GLN A 371 -3.77 -31.33 1.03
C GLN A 371 -4.76 -32.23 1.79
N GLU A 372 -4.99 -31.97 3.07
CA GLU A 372 -5.76 -32.82 3.96
C GLU A 372 -7.25 -32.45 4.02
N LYS A 373 -7.55 -31.13 4.17
CA LYS A 373 -8.90 -30.63 4.49
C LYS A 373 -9.18 -29.26 3.87
N ARG A 374 -9.55 -29.27 2.59
CA ARG A 374 -9.93 -28.02 1.90
C ARG A 374 -11.25 -27.47 2.40
N GLY A 375 -11.35 -26.15 2.45
CA GLY A 375 -12.57 -25.44 2.78
C GLY A 375 -12.90 -25.43 4.26
N GLU A 376 -11.99 -25.83 5.14
CA GLU A 376 -12.19 -25.80 6.59
C GLU A 376 -11.45 -24.62 7.24
N ILE A 377 -11.90 -24.26 8.44
CA ILE A 377 -11.19 -23.34 9.35
C ILE A 377 -10.43 -24.21 10.35
N MET A 378 -9.11 -24.05 10.42
CA MET A 378 -8.27 -24.83 11.31
C MET A 378 -7.32 -23.93 12.12
N TYR A 379 -7.00 -24.40 13.33
CA TYR A 379 -6.02 -23.77 14.20
C TYR A 379 -4.71 -24.55 14.11
N CYS A 380 -3.58 -23.84 13.96
CA CYS A 380 -2.26 -24.44 13.94
C CYS A 380 -1.85 -24.85 15.36
N ASP A 381 -2.23 -26.04 15.77
CA ASP A 381 -1.93 -26.62 17.06
C ASP A 381 -0.49 -27.19 17.17
N SER A 382 -0.13 -27.71 18.32
CA SER A 382 1.18 -28.30 18.57
C SER A 382 1.46 -29.53 17.70
N VAL A 383 0.44 -30.31 17.38
CA VAL A 383 0.58 -31.52 16.55
C VAL A 383 0.90 -31.13 15.10
N MET A 384 0.18 -30.16 14.57
CA MET A 384 0.43 -29.62 13.22
C MET A 384 1.83 -28.99 13.12
N ARG A 385 2.24 -28.19 14.12
CA ARG A 385 3.59 -27.60 14.14
C ARG A 385 4.69 -28.67 14.14
N GLN A 386 4.53 -29.72 14.94
CA GLN A 386 5.46 -30.85 14.94
C GLN A 386 5.51 -31.56 13.58
N SER A 387 4.35 -31.77 12.96
CA SER A 387 4.26 -32.37 11.62
C SER A 387 4.98 -31.52 10.57
N ILE A 388 4.78 -30.19 10.59
CA ILE A 388 5.46 -29.25 9.68
C ILE A 388 6.98 -29.23 9.92
N ALA A 389 7.42 -29.17 11.19
CA ALA A 389 8.82 -29.22 11.53
C ALA A 389 9.45 -30.53 11.03
N ARG A 390 8.81 -31.65 11.30
CA ARG A 390 9.25 -32.97 10.85
C ARG A 390 9.35 -33.06 9.32
N HIS A 391 8.34 -32.54 8.60
CA HIS A 391 8.38 -32.53 7.14
C HIS A 391 9.58 -31.72 6.60
N SER A 392 9.89 -30.57 7.18
CA SER A 392 11.05 -29.76 6.81
C SER A 392 12.37 -30.47 7.08
N GLU A 393 12.48 -31.16 8.22
CA GLU A 393 13.65 -31.97 8.57
C GLU A 393 13.85 -33.12 7.58
N VAL A 394 12.76 -33.79 7.16
CA VAL A 394 12.81 -34.87 6.19
C VAL A 394 13.23 -34.36 4.81
N VAL A 395 12.77 -33.17 4.37
CA VAL A 395 13.24 -32.53 3.12
C VAL A 395 14.77 -32.39 3.13
N GLU A 396 15.32 -31.85 4.22
CA GLU A 396 16.77 -31.68 4.34
C GLU A 396 17.53 -33.01 4.45
N ALA A 397 16.96 -34.01 5.10
CA ALA A 397 17.52 -35.35 5.17
C ALA A 397 17.59 -36.02 3.78
N VAL A 398 16.51 -35.91 2.98
CA VAL A 398 16.48 -36.40 1.59
C VAL A 398 17.55 -35.71 0.74
N ARG A 399 17.69 -34.39 0.83
CA ARG A 399 18.72 -33.63 0.10
C ARG A 399 20.12 -34.11 0.46
N ARG A 400 20.42 -34.19 1.76
CA ARG A 400 21.73 -34.71 2.23
C ARG A 400 22.00 -36.11 1.71
N ALA A 401 20.99 -36.98 1.75
CA ALA A 401 21.11 -38.36 1.31
C ALA A 401 21.35 -38.49 -0.21
N VAL A 402 20.70 -37.65 -1.00
CA VAL A 402 20.95 -37.58 -2.47
C VAL A 402 22.37 -37.10 -2.75
N GLU A 403 22.82 -36.02 -2.11
CA GLU A 403 24.17 -35.46 -2.28
C GLU A 403 25.25 -36.47 -1.86
N ALA A 404 25.05 -37.15 -0.74
CA ALA A 404 25.99 -38.13 -0.20
C ALA A 404 25.84 -39.53 -0.81
N GLN A 405 24.83 -39.76 -1.68
CA GLN A 405 24.45 -41.07 -2.20
C GLN A 405 24.28 -42.15 -1.09
N SER A 406 23.72 -41.75 0.05
CA SER A 406 23.67 -42.53 1.28
C SER A 406 22.42 -43.41 1.43
N PHE A 407 21.49 -43.43 0.45
CA PHE A 407 20.38 -44.36 0.48
C PHE A 407 20.88 -45.82 0.53
N THR A 408 20.21 -46.64 1.32
CA THR A 408 20.43 -48.09 1.31
C THR A 408 19.32 -48.76 0.55
N VAL A 409 19.57 -49.96 0.01
CA VAL A 409 18.63 -50.73 -0.76
C VAL A 409 18.40 -52.07 -0.06
N MET A 410 17.13 -52.37 0.19
CA MET A 410 16.72 -53.69 0.66
C MET A 410 16.03 -54.45 -0.48
N LEU A 411 16.40 -55.71 -0.68
CA LEU A 411 15.80 -56.55 -1.70
C LEU A 411 14.72 -57.43 -1.05
N GLN A 412 13.48 -57.23 -1.50
CA GLN A 412 12.35 -58.01 -1.05
C GLN A 412 12.08 -59.11 -2.08
N PRO A 413 12.19 -60.41 -1.72
CA PRO A 413 11.94 -61.50 -2.66
C PRO A 413 10.45 -61.64 -2.97
N VAL A 414 10.11 -61.83 -4.27
CA VAL A 414 8.77 -62.08 -4.75
C VAL A 414 8.62 -63.57 -5.05
N TYR A 415 7.74 -64.23 -4.30
CA TYR A 415 7.47 -65.66 -4.47
C TYR A 415 6.56 -65.93 -5.67
N ASP A 416 7.01 -66.76 -6.61
CA ASP A 416 6.19 -67.31 -7.69
C ASP A 416 5.56 -68.63 -7.25
N ALA A 417 4.25 -68.65 -7.04
CA ALA A 417 3.48 -69.81 -6.63
C ALA A 417 3.46 -70.95 -7.67
N ARG A 418 3.70 -70.63 -8.95
CA ARG A 418 3.74 -71.59 -10.04
C ARG A 418 5.06 -72.35 -10.08
N THR A 419 6.17 -71.66 -9.96
CA THR A 419 7.52 -72.22 -10.02
C THR A 419 8.02 -72.65 -8.62
N LYS A 420 7.33 -72.22 -7.54
CA LYS A 420 7.71 -72.40 -6.13
C LYS A 420 9.12 -71.89 -5.82
N SER A 421 9.49 -70.75 -6.43
CA SER A 421 10.82 -70.15 -6.31
C SER A 421 10.70 -68.62 -6.17
N PHE A 422 11.80 -67.94 -5.96
CA PHE A 422 11.91 -66.47 -5.87
C PHE A 422 12.66 -65.93 -7.10
N PRO A 423 12.02 -65.82 -8.28
CA PRO A 423 12.68 -65.40 -9.51
C PRO A 423 12.94 -63.88 -9.58
N LEU A 424 12.28 -63.08 -8.73
CA LEU A 424 12.31 -61.64 -8.73
C LEU A 424 12.55 -61.08 -7.34
N PHE A 425 13.14 -59.91 -7.29
CA PHE A 425 13.30 -59.14 -6.07
C PHE A 425 12.84 -57.71 -6.35
N GLU A 426 12.16 -57.12 -5.40
CA GLU A 426 11.82 -55.69 -5.40
C GLU A 426 12.90 -54.92 -4.66
N ALA A 427 13.47 -53.90 -5.30
CA ALA A 427 14.46 -53.03 -4.70
C ALA A 427 13.77 -51.88 -3.96
N LEU A 428 13.88 -51.87 -2.65
CA LEU A 428 13.21 -50.93 -1.78
C LEU A 428 14.22 -49.96 -1.15
N ALA A 429 14.11 -48.68 -1.46
CA ALA A 429 14.94 -47.64 -0.87
C ALA A 429 14.71 -47.54 0.65
N ARG A 430 15.78 -47.32 1.42
CA ARG A 430 15.77 -47.03 2.85
C ARG A 430 16.62 -45.80 3.07
N LEU A 431 16.15 -44.92 3.95
CA LEU A 431 16.83 -43.71 4.34
C LEU A 431 17.15 -43.73 5.84
N GLU A 432 18.43 -43.64 6.16
CA GLU A 432 18.93 -43.42 7.52
C GLU A 432 19.64 -42.09 7.56
N ASP A 433 19.13 -41.15 8.37
CA ASP A 433 19.75 -39.84 8.56
C ASP A 433 20.43 -39.79 9.91
N PRO A 434 21.66 -39.22 10.00
CA PRO A 434 22.38 -39.12 11.27
C PRO A 434 21.68 -38.39 12.41
N LEU A 435 20.78 -37.46 12.08
CA LEU A 435 20.04 -36.64 13.04
C LEU A 435 18.65 -37.20 13.34
N LEU A 436 17.98 -37.76 12.33
CA LEU A 436 16.58 -38.19 12.42
C LEU A 436 16.42 -39.71 12.58
N GLY A 437 17.52 -40.46 12.42
CA GLY A 437 17.47 -41.93 12.41
C GLY A 437 16.81 -42.50 11.15
N SER A 438 16.11 -43.60 11.28
CA SER A 438 15.42 -44.27 10.15
C SER A 438 14.18 -43.49 9.74
N ILE A 439 14.10 -43.10 8.46
CA ILE A 439 12.95 -42.41 7.85
C ILE A 439 12.24 -43.39 6.94
N SER A 440 10.91 -43.52 7.14
CA SER A 440 10.12 -44.47 6.37
C SER A 440 9.95 -44.07 4.91
N PRO A 441 9.85 -45.02 3.95
CA PRO A 441 9.54 -44.70 2.56
C PRO A 441 8.24 -43.91 2.39
N GLY A 442 7.22 -44.19 3.20
CA GLY A 442 5.95 -43.46 3.21
C GLY A 442 6.08 -42.01 3.61
N GLU A 443 7.17 -41.63 4.27
CA GLU A 443 7.48 -40.25 4.68
C GLU A 443 8.40 -39.55 3.68
N PHE A 444 9.49 -40.18 3.21
CA PHE A 444 10.46 -39.48 2.35
C PHE A 444 10.12 -39.51 0.84
N ILE A 445 9.40 -40.54 0.34
CA ILE A 445 9.05 -40.61 -1.09
C ILE A 445 8.13 -39.46 -1.51
N PRO A 446 7.01 -39.17 -0.79
CA PRO A 446 6.18 -37.99 -1.11
C PRO A 446 6.93 -36.67 -1.06
N VAL A 447 7.88 -36.56 -0.15
CA VAL A 447 8.78 -35.40 -0.07
C VAL A 447 9.69 -35.33 -1.31
N ALA A 448 10.32 -36.44 -1.69
CA ALA A 448 11.18 -36.46 -2.86
C ALA A 448 10.40 -36.14 -4.17
N GLU A 449 9.16 -36.58 -4.29
CA GLU A 449 8.27 -36.22 -5.40
C GLU A 449 7.92 -34.74 -5.41
N ALA A 450 7.50 -34.18 -4.27
CA ALA A 450 7.10 -32.78 -4.13
C ALA A 450 8.24 -31.80 -4.45
N TYR A 451 9.48 -32.18 -4.13
CA TYR A 451 10.66 -31.36 -4.33
C TYR A 451 11.49 -31.74 -5.56
N HIS A 452 10.95 -32.59 -6.46
CA HIS A 452 11.62 -33.05 -7.69
C HIS A 452 12.96 -33.75 -7.44
N LEU A 453 13.09 -34.47 -6.34
CA LEU A 453 14.27 -35.23 -5.96
C LEU A 453 14.13 -36.74 -6.24
N VAL A 454 12.91 -37.20 -6.62
CA VAL A 454 12.61 -38.63 -6.81
C VAL A 454 13.51 -39.25 -7.87
N GLU A 455 13.77 -38.58 -8.99
CA GLU A 455 14.68 -39.09 -10.03
C GLU A 455 16.09 -39.32 -9.48
N SER A 456 16.59 -38.43 -8.63
CA SER A 456 17.89 -38.58 -7.99
C SER A 456 17.91 -39.73 -6.99
N VAL A 457 16.83 -39.95 -6.25
CA VAL A 457 16.68 -41.13 -5.39
C VAL A 457 16.69 -42.41 -6.22
N ASP A 458 15.95 -42.46 -7.33
CA ASP A 458 15.88 -43.61 -8.22
C ASP A 458 17.26 -43.94 -8.81
N PHE A 459 18.04 -42.94 -9.25
CA PHE A 459 19.42 -43.14 -9.72
C PHE A 459 20.33 -43.69 -8.62
N CYS A 460 20.22 -43.15 -7.38
CA CYS A 460 20.98 -43.71 -6.24
C CYS A 460 20.64 -45.18 -5.94
N VAL A 461 19.35 -45.55 -6.05
CA VAL A 461 18.90 -46.90 -5.86
C VAL A 461 19.42 -47.83 -6.98
N LEU A 462 19.29 -47.35 -8.24
CA LEU A 462 19.73 -48.11 -9.44
C LEU A 462 21.23 -48.43 -9.40
N ASP A 463 22.06 -47.43 -9.09
CA ASP A 463 23.51 -47.60 -8.98
C ASP A 463 23.86 -48.68 -7.96
N LYS A 464 23.15 -48.73 -6.82
CA LYS A 464 23.37 -49.71 -5.75
C LYS A 464 22.86 -51.10 -6.07
N VAL A 465 21.83 -51.24 -6.91
CA VAL A 465 21.31 -52.51 -7.38
C VAL A 465 22.22 -53.09 -8.47
N CYS A 466 22.87 -52.22 -9.27
CA CYS A 466 23.75 -52.66 -10.35
C CYS A 466 25.22 -52.92 -9.91
N ALA A 467 25.61 -52.41 -8.72
CA ALA A 467 26.96 -52.63 -8.16
C ALA A 467 27.05 -54.00 -7.47
#